data_c8f4558ff1fd87c529ef576d862598f1
#
_entry.id   c8f4558ff1fd87c529ef576d862598f1
#
_cell.length_a   1.000
_cell.length_b   1.000
_cell.length_c   1.000
_cell.angle_alpha   90.00
_cell.angle_beta   90.00
_cell.angle_gamma   90.00
#
_symmetry.space_group_name_H-M   'P 1'
#
loop_
_entity.id
_entity.type
_entity.pdbx_description
1 polymer ?
#
loop_
_entity_poly.entity_id
_entity_poly.type
_entity_poly.pdbx_seq_one_letter_code
_entity_poly.pdbx_strand_id
1 'polypeptide(L)'
;MTAAPAPSSKKRRVPVGQTDFTAIREDNFAYADKTKLIPVLENRDSPYQLIIRPRRFGKSVFLSMLKAYYDIAQVDDFEKTFRDTYIFNHKTPEQGRYYVLHLDCSGVDNDNLPLRFAQRIKSQLNQFLTHYDIPEKDDFIRSCTDSPAQLIDDFCHRFSTVLSKRVFLLVDEYDQFANAILSTNFQASPRNIADPVFLKHFYAVIQANASRIFRRIYITGVTPMSLGLMASGFSIATNYSTNPDFAEAFGFTDDELRLLIQDTIDCAAFGETNESIFLRMKELYNGYRFTPNANRSVFDTSMCLEYLRFLREEKREPQGSELFDSSVAVDLSKIHGILSTGDPEFVRTVVSRALKGQVIPCQGLSKTLNLNQNKRFSNTDV
;
A
#
# COMPACT_ATOMS: atom_id res chain seq x y z
N MET A 1 27.94 -17.17 43.92
CA MET A 1 26.58 -17.48 43.48
C MET A 1 26.34 -16.74 42.18
N THR A 2 26.57 -17.39 41.08
CA THR A 2 26.29 -16.86 39.73
C THR A 2 24.80 -16.97 39.50
N ALA A 3 24.12 -15.84 39.29
CA ALA A 3 22.72 -15.80 38.97
C ALA A 3 22.51 -16.57 37.64
N ALA A 4 21.55 -17.50 37.63
CA ALA A 4 21.15 -18.19 36.43
C ALA A 4 20.66 -17.16 35.38
N PRO A 5 21.01 -17.32 34.10
CA PRO A 5 20.51 -16.45 33.08
C PRO A 5 18.97 -16.57 33.01
N ALA A 6 18.32 -15.41 32.97
CA ALA A 6 16.86 -15.35 32.77
C ALA A 6 16.45 -16.16 31.52
N PRO A 7 15.31 -16.87 31.53
CA PRO A 7 14.89 -17.65 30.40
C PRO A 7 14.78 -16.76 29.16
N SER A 8 15.51 -17.09 28.10
CA SER A 8 15.46 -16.39 26.83
C SER A 8 14.03 -16.42 26.33
N SER A 9 13.35 -15.28 26.33
CA SER A 9 12.03 -15.17 25.71
C SER A 9 12.16 -15.60 24.24
N LYS A 10 11.36 -16.58 23.83
CA LYS A 10 11.38 -17.11 22.46
C LYS A 10 11.22 -15.95 21.48
N LYS A 11 12.22 -15.72 20.63
CA LYS A 11 12.20 -14.63 19.63
C LYS A 11 10.97 -14.76 18.70
N ARG A 12 10.34 -13.64 18.39
CA ARG A 12 9.19 -13.55 17.49
C ARG A 12 9.57 -13.93 16.07
N ARG A 13 8.61 -14.42 15.30
CA ARG A 13 8.79 -14.69 13.86
C ARG A 13 8.82 -13.39 13.05
N VAL A 14 9.56 -13.41 11.94
CA VAL A 14 9.60 -12.29 10.98
C VAL A 14 8.40 -12.38 10.04
N PRO A 15 7.58 -11.33 9.84
CA PRO A 15 6.34 -11.38 9.08
C PRO A 15 6.56 -11.23 7.55
N VAL A 16 7.44 -12.04 6.97
CA VAL A 16 7.68 -12.02 5.53
C VAL A 16 6.44 -12.51 4.78
N GLY A 17 6.00 -11.76 3.76
CA GLY A 17 4.84 -12.11 2.95
C GLY A 17 3.48 -11.94 3.66
N GLN A 18 3.47 -11.55 4.94
CA GLN A 18 2.22 -11.29 5.66
C GLN A 18 1.67 -9.91 5.30
N THR A 19 0.39 -9.87 4.93
CA THR A 19 -0.34 -8.64 4.61
C THR A 19 -1.54 -8.40 5.52
N ASP A 20 -1.94 -9.40 6.30
CA ASP A 20 -3.04 -9.32 7.26
C ASP A 20 -2.52 -8.96 8.65
N PHE A 21 -2.91 -7.78 9.15
CA PHE A 21 -2.53 -7.29 10.47
C PHE A 21 -3.04 -8.18 11.60
N THR A 22 -4.27 -8.67 11.50
CA THR A 22 -4.85 -9.55 12.52
C THR A 22 -4.06 -10.84 12.64
N ALA A 23 -3.72 -11.47 11.51
CA ALA A 23 -2.89 -12.68 11.49
C ALA A 23 -1.47 -12.42 12.06
N ILE A 24 -0.86 -11.26 11.74
CA ILE A 24 0.44 -10.85 12.31
C ILE A 24 0.35 -10.81 13.84
N ARG A 25 -0.73 -10.28 14.40
CA ARG A 25 -0.91 -10.15 15.85
C ARG A 25 -1.25 -11.50 16.51
N GLU A 26 -2.15 -12.28 15.92
CA GLU A 26 -2.58 -13.59 16.44
C GLU A 26 -1.44 -14.60 16.46
N ASP A 27 -0.66 -14.65 15.39
CA ASP A 27 0.47 -15.56 15.25
C ASP A 27 1.75 -15.08 15.95
N ASN A 28 1.68 -13.96 16.67
CA ASN A 28 2.78 -13.35 17.41
C ASN A 28 4.03 -13.10 16.55
N PHE A 29 3.84 -12.59 15.34
CA PHE A 29 4.94 -12.05 14.55
C PHE A 29 5.45 -10.73 15.14
N ALA A 30 6.69 -10.37 14.82
CA ALA A 30 7.21 -9.03 15.13
C ALA A 30 6.46 -7.97 14.30
N TYR A 31 6.18 -6.83 14.89
CA TYR A 31 5.43 -5.76 14.25
C TYR A 31 5.99 -4.38 14.64
N ALA A 32 6.28 -3.56 13.64
CA ALA A 32 6.60 -2.15 13.85
C ALA A 32 5.30 -1.36 13.96
N ASP A 33 5.04 -0.79 15.12
CA ASP A 33 3.76 -0.19 15.45
C ASP A 33 3.49 1.11 14.67
N LYS A 34 2.57 1.03 13.70
CA LYS A 34 2.07 2.16 12.91
C LYS A 34 0.69 2.68 13.37
N THR A 35 0.16 2.15 14.47
CA THR A 35 -1.19 2.53 14.93
C THR A 35 -1.29 3.97 15.41
N LYS A 36 -0.15 4.61 15.73
CA LYS A 36 -0.08 6.07 16.00
C LYS A 36 -0.59 6.95 14.86
N LEU A 37 -0.66 6.40 13.65
CA LEU A 37 -1.18 7.11 12.46
C LEU A 37 -2.70 7.16 12.39
N ILE A 38 -3.40 6.31 13.14
CA ILE A 38 -4.87 6.31 13.19
C ILE A 38 -5.42 7.69 13.59
N PRO A 39 -5.06 8.26 14.76
CA PRO A 39 -5.52 9.59 15.12
C PRO A 39 -4.99 10.69 14.17
N VAL A 40 -3.84 10.51 13.55
CA VAL A 40 -3.32 11.45 12.54
C VAL A 40 -4.24 11.49 11.32
N LEU A 41 -4.69 10.33 10.83
CA LEU A 41 -5.66 10.24 9.73
C LEU A 41 -7.01 10.86 10.10
N GLU A 42 -7.49 10.61 11.32
CA GLU A 42 -8.77 11.11 11.80
C GLU A 42 -8.82 12.64 11.91
N ASN A 43 -7.70 13.25 12.32
CA ASN A 43 -7.57 14.69 12.54
C ASN A 43 -7.30 15.50 11.26
N ARG A 44 -7.36 14.88 10.06
CA ARG A 44 -7.25 15.61 8.80
C ARG A 44 -8.58 16.22 8.40
N ASP A 45 -8.53 17.42 7.79
CA ASP A 45 -9.71 18.13 7.31
C ASP A 45 -10.48 17.30 6.26
N SER A 46 -9.75 16.58 5.40
CA SER A 46 -10.37 15.72 4.38
C SER A 46 -10.59 14.30 4.93
N PRO A 47 -11.84 13.82 4.96
CA PRO A 47 -12.13 12.42 5.28
C PRO A 47 -11.80 11.46 4.11
N TYR A 48 -11.45 12.00 2.94
CA TYR A 48 -11.11 11.26 1.75
C TYR A 48 -9.62 11.46 1.43
N GLN A 49 -8.83 10.41 1.60
CA GLN A 49 -7.38 10.50 1.67
C GLN A 49 -6.72 9.55 0.68
N LEU A 50 -5.63 10.02 0.06
CA LEU A 50 -4.78 9.24 -0.81
C LEU A 50 -3.34 9.30 -0.29
N ILE A 51 -2.70 8.14 -0.12
CA ILE A 51 -1.27 8.03 0.18
C ILE A 51 -0.63 7.01 -0.75
N ILE A 52 0.34 7.46 -1.52
CA ILE A 52 1.11 6.65 -2.47
C ILE A 52 2.46 6.32 -1.87
N ARG A 53 2.87 5.04 -1.99
CA ARG A 53 4.19 4.56 -1.56
C ARG A 53 4.69 3.48 -2.54
N PRO A 54 5.99 3.28 -2.66
CA PRO A 54 6.53 2.19 -3.45
C PRO A 54 5.95 0.83 -3.04
N ARG A 55 6.10 -0.16 -3.91
CA ARG A 55 5.71 -1.53 -3.56
C ARG A 55 6.47 -1.98 -2.32
N ARG A 56 5.84 -2.84 -1.48
CA ARG A 56 6.45 -3.51 -0.33
C ARG A 56 6.85 -2.61 0.86
N PHE A 57 6.32 -1.40 0.91
CA PHE A 57 6.46 -0.50 2.06
C PHE A 57 5.39 -0.72 3.14
N GLY A 58 4.65 -1.83 3.12
CA GLY A 58 3.66 -2.17 4.14
C GLY A 58 2.28 -1.54 3.94
N LYS A 59 1.92 -1.08 2.73
CA LYS A 59 0.61 -0.48 2.42
C LYS A 59 -0.57 -1.39 2.77
N SER A 60 -0.54 -2.65 2.31
CA SER A 60 -1.64 -3.59 2.52
C SER A 60 -1.78 -3.99 4.00
N VAL A 61 -0.66 -4.13 4.74
CA VAL A 61 -0.69 -4.32 6.20
C VAL A 61 -1.35 -3.14 6.89
N PHE A 62 -1.04 -1.92 6.44
CA PHE A 62 -1.63 -0.70 6.99
C PHE A 62 -3.15 -0.63 6.71
N LEU A 63 -3.60 -0.99 5.49
CA LEU A 63 -5.03 -1.11 5.21
C LEU A 63 -5.71 -2.18 6.07
N SER A 64 -5.09 -3.34 6.23
CA SER A 64 -5.59 -4.41 7.10
C SER A 64 -5.69 -3.94 8.56
N MET A 65 -4.71 -3.16 9.04
CA MET A 65 -4.77 -2.54 10.37
C MET A 65 -5.94 -1.54 10.49
N LEU A 66 -6.15 -0.68 9.49
CA LEU A 66 -7.29 0.23 9.47
C LEU A 66 -8.61 -0.54 9.47
N LYS A 67 -8.72 -1.60 8.65
CA LYS A 67 -9.88 -2.48 8.65
C LYS A 67 -10.13 -3.06 10.04
N ALA A 68 -9.13 -3.68 10.66
CA ALA A 68 -9.25 -4.26 12.00
C ALA A 68 -9.66 -3.24 13.07
N TYR A 69 -9.23 -1.98 12.94
CA TYR A 69 -9.56 -0.93 13.90
C TYR A 69 -10.97 -0.37 13.76
N TYR A 70 -11.40 -0.14 12.52
CA TYR A 70 -12.64 0.58 12.24
C TYR A 70 -13.85 -0.33 12.05
N ASP A 71 -13.63 -1.61 11.78
CA ASP A 71 -14.69 -2.56 11.47
C ASP A 71 -15.61 -2.83 12.67
N ILE A 72 -16.90 -2.58 12.47
CA ILE A 72 -17.94 -2.82 13.48
C ILE A 72 -18.04 -4.30 13.86
N ALA A 73 -17.67 -5.21 12.96
CA ALA A 73 -17.68 -6.65 13.22
C ALA A 73 -16.48 -7.12 14.06
N GLN A 74 -15.46 -6.27 14.25
CA GLN A 74 -14.23 -6.62 14.99
C GLN A 74 -14.10 -5.87 16.34
N VAL A 75 -15.16 -5.28 16.83
CA VAL A 75 -15.15 -4.49 18.07
C VAL A 75 -14.66 -5.32 19.25
N ASP A 76 -15.13 -6.56 19.37
CA ASP A 76 -14.80 -7.47 20.48
C ASP A 76 -13.37 -8.00 20.44
N ASP A 77 -12.74 -8.00 19.25
CA ASP A 77 -11.36 -8.45 19.05
C ASP A 77 -10.32 -7.36 19.32
N PHE A 78 -10.75 -6.12 19.62
CA PHE A 78 -9.85 -4.97 19.78
C PHE A 78 -8.73 -5.22 20.78
N GLU A 79 -9.05 -5.70 21.98
CA GLU A 79 -8.04 -5.93 23.03
C GLU A 79 -7.02 -6.98 22.62
N LYS A 80 -7.44 -8.04 21.96
CA LYS A 80 -6.57 -9.10 21.48
C LYS A 80 -5.66 -8.62 20.36
N THR A 81 -6.21 -7.88 19.40
CA THR A 81 -5.53 -7.48 18.17
C THR A 81 -4.57 -6.30 18.40
N PHE A 82 -4.97 -5.33 19.24
CA PHE A 82 -4.22 -4.08 19.43
C PHE A 82 -3.42 -4.02 20.73
N ARG A 83 -3.38 -5.08 21.53
CA ARG A 83 -2.51 -5.14 22.74
C ARG A 83 -1.09 -4.73 22.40
N ASP A 84 -0.45 -3.99 23.28
CA ASP A 84 0.94 -3.50 23.16
C ASP A 84 1.19 -2.57 21.95
N THR A 85 0.14 -1.95 21.40
CA THR A 85 0.26 -0.91 20.40
C THR A 85 -0.08 0.46 20.97
N TYR A 86 0.33 1.52 20.27
CA TYR A 86 0.01 2.90 20.67
C TYR A 86 -1.50 3.13 20.83
N ILE A 87 -2.29 2.68 19.84
CA ILE A 87 -3.72 2.92 19.82
C ILE A 87 -4.50 2.18 20.91
N PHE A 88 -3.92 1.15 21.49
CA PHE A 88 -4.52 0.42 22.59
C PHE A 88 -4.82 1.34 23.78
N ASN A 89 -3.84 2.22 24.12
CA ASN A 89 -3.98 3.19 25.20
C ASN A 89 -4.52 4.56 24.73
N HIS A 90 -4.71 4.75 23.42
CA HIS A 90 -5.14 6.03 22.82
C HIS A 90 -6.33 5.82 21.89
N LYS A 91 -7.25 4.95 22.30
CA LYS A 91 -8.45 4.60 21.54
C LYS A 91 -9.26 5.84 21.18
N THR A 92 -9.63 5.96 19.90
CA THR A 92 -10.44 7.07 19.41
C THR A 92 -11.93 6.76 19.48
N PRO A 93 -12.82 7.76 19.42
CA PRO A 93 -14.26 7.55 19.34
C PRO A 93 -14.73 6.82 18.07
N GLU A 94 -13.88 6.76 17.04
CA GLU A 94 -14.21 6.17 15.73
C GLU A 94 -13.98 4.64 15.67
N GLN A 95 -13.36 4.05 16.70
CA GLN A 95 -13.06 2.62 16.74
C GLN A 95 -14.34 1.78 16.64
N GLY A 96 -14.33 0.79 15.73
CA GLY A 96 -15.41 -0.18 15.58
C GLY A 96 -16.75 0.42 15.13
N ARG A 97 -16.74 1.54 14.37
CA ARG A 97 -17.97 2.25 14.00
C ARG A 97 -18.41 2.11 12.56
N TYR A 98 -17.60 1.40 11.72
CA TYR A 98 -17.81 1.40 10.28
C TYR A 98 -18.09 0.01 9.73
N TYR A 99 -18.89 -0.04 8.69
CA TYR A 99 -18.86 -1.12 7.72
C TYR A 99 -17.65 -0.88 6.81
N VAL A 100 -16.66 -1.75 6.83
CA VAL A 100 -15.42 -1.55 6.05
C VAL A 100 -15.52 -2.27 4.71
N LEU A 101 -15.66 -1.50 3.63
CA LEU A 101 -15.61 -2.02 2.25
C LEU A 101 -14.17 -1.93 1.75
N HIS A 102 -13.53 -3.06 1.54
CA HIS A 102 -12.17 -3.14 0.99
C HIS A 102 -12.23 -3.52 -0.48
N LEU A 103 -11.81 -2.62 -1.35
CA LEU A 103 -11.65 -2.85 -2.78
C LEU A 103 -10.16 -2.99 -3.10
N ASP A 104 -9.74 -4.21 -3.39
CA ASP A 104 -8.40 -4.53 -3.88
C ASP A 104 -8.42 -4.60 -5.40
N CYS A 105 -7.70 -3.67 -6.05
CA CYS A 105 -7.63 -3.59 -7.52
C CYS A 105 -6.51 -4.45 -8.13
N SER A 106 -5.80 -5.26 -7.35
CA SER A 106 -4.71 -6.12 -7.83
C SER A 106 -5.20 -7.34 -8.64
N GLY A 107 -4.29 -7.99 -9.38
CA GLY A 107 -4.49 -9.33 -9.92
C GLY A 107 -5.57 -9.47 -11.00
N VAL A 108 -5.78 -8.47 -11.85
CA VAL A 108 -6.68 -8.55 -12.99
C VAL A 108 -5.87 -8.74 -14.28
N ASP A 109 -6.20 -9.79 -15.04
CA ASP A 109 -5.62 -10.07 -16.35
C ASP A 109 -5.93 -8.97 -17.37
N ASN A 110 -5.01 -8.80 -18.33
CA ASN A 110 -5.11 -7.77 -19.36
C ASN A 110 -6.22 -8.06 -20.41
N ASP A 111 -6.73 -9.29 -20.45
CA ASP A 111 -7.80 -9.65 -21.37
C ASP A 111 -9.15 -9.16 -20.84
N ASN A 112 -9.82 -8.28 -21.62
CA ASN A 112 -11.11 -7.69 -21.27
C ASN A 112 -11.14 -7.04 -19.87
N LEU A 113 -10.22 -6.14 -19.63
CA LEU A 113 -10.02 -5.42 -18.36
C LEU A 113 -11.31 -4.90 -17.71
N PRO A 114 -12.23 -4.21 -18.42
CA PRO A 114 -13.46 -3.72 -17.80
C PRO A 114 -14.34 -4.82 -17.21
N LEU A 115 -14.50 -5.94 -17.93
CA LEU A 115 -15.31 -7.07 -17.48
C LEU A 115 -14.65 -7.76 -16.26
N ARG A 116 -13.35 -8.01 -16.33
CA ARG A 116 -12.60 -8.62 -15.21
C ARG A 116 -12.65 -7.76 -13.96
N PHE A 117 -12.54 -6.45 -14.14
CA PHE A 117 -12.68 -5.51 -13.04
C PHE A 117 -14.09 -5.54 -12.44
N ALA A 118 -15.14 -5.53 -13.28
CA ALA A 118 -16.51 -5.65 -12.82
C ALA A 118 -16.74 -6.93 -12.01
N GLN A 119 -16.24 -8.08 -12.49
CA GLN A 119 -16.33 -9.35 -11.78
C GLN A 119 -15.63 -9.31 -10.41
N ARG A 120 -14.46 -8.66 -10.34
CA ARG A 120 -13.74 -8.49 -9.08
C ARG A 120 -14.49 -7.60 -8.10
N ILE A 121 -14.97 -6.43 -8.56
CA ILE A 121 -15.81 -5.54 -7.73
C ILE A 121 -17.07 -6.26 -7.25
N LYS A 122 -17.75 -6.99 -8.13
CA LYS A 122 -18.94 -7.79 -7.78
C LYS A 122 -18.63 -8.81 -6.69
N SER A 123 -17.50 -9.52 -6.80
CA SER A 123 -17.07 -10.49 -5.77
C SER A 123 -16.81 -9.81 -4.42
N GLN A 124 -16.14 -8.67 -4.42
CA GLN A 124 -15.83 -7.94 -3.17
C GLN A 124 -17.07 -7.32 -2.53
N LEU A 125 -18.01 -6.82 -3.33
CA LEU A 125 -19.31 -6.37 -2.84
C LEU A 125 -20.12 -7.53 -2.23
N ASN A 126 -20.10 -8.70 -2.87
CA ASN A 126 -20.76 -9.90 -2.32
C ASN A 126 -20.13 -10.32 -0.98
N GLN A 127 -18.81 -10.32 -0.88
CA GLN A 127 -18.11 -10.61 0.38
C GLN A 127 -18.50 -9.60 1.47
N PHE A 128 -18.52 -8.32 1.15
CA PHE A 128 -18.95 -7.27 2.08
C PHE A 128 -20.38 -7.47 2.56
N LEU A 129 -21.32 -7.63 1.64
CA LEU A 129 -22.74 -7.82 1.97
C LEU A 129 -22.98 -9.09 2.78
N THR A 130 -22.24 -10.14 2.49
CA THR A 130 -22.31 -11.41 3.24
C THR A 130 -21.70 -11.28 4.63
N HIS A 131 -20.53 -10.62 4.75
CA HIS A 131 -19.84 -10.43 6.02
C HIS A 131 -20.69 -9.71 7.06
N TYR A 132 -21.46 -8.70 6.63
CA TYR A 132 -22.34 -7.93 7.52
C TYR A 132 -23.79 -8.41 7.51
N ASP A 133 -24.08 -9.51 6.87
CA ASP A 133 -25.43 -10.07 6.71
C ASP A 133 -26.47 -9.02 6.26
N ILE A 134 -26.12 -8.23 5.26
CA ILE A 134 -26.98 -7.16 4.76
C ILE A 134 -28.20 -7.76 4.04
N PRO A 135 -29.42 -7.31 4.36
CA PRO A 135 -30.66 -7.76 3.67
C PRO A 135 -30.59 -7.53 2.15
N GLU A 136 -31.31 -8.37 1.40
CA GLU A 136 -31.44 -8.27 -0.08
C GLU A 136 -30.11 -8.48 -0.86
N LYS A 137 -29.05 -8.97 -0.22
CA LYS A 137 -27.75 -9.21 -0.87
C LYS A 137 -27.84 -10.11 -2.10
N ASP A 138 -28.58 -11.23 -2.00
CA ASP A 138 -28.71 -12.21 -3.09
C ASP A 138 -29.44 -11.65 -4.32
N ASP A 139 -30.47 -10.84 -4.08
CA ASP A 139 -31.21 -10.16 -5.18
C ASP A 139 -30.34 -9.11 -5.85
N PHE A 140 -29.57 -8.37 -5.05
CA PHE A 140 -28.58 -7.41 -5.59
C PHE A 140 -27.56 -8.12 -6.48
N ILE A 141 -26.91 -9.16 -5.98
CA ILE A 141 -25.86 -9.88 -6.72
C ILE A 141 -26.39 -10.53 -8.00
N ARG A 142 -27.64 -11.03 -8.00
CA ARG A 142 -28.29 -11.57 -9.21
C ARG A 142 -28.61 -10.51 -10.24
N SER A 143 -28.95 -9.31 -9.84
CA SER A 143 -29.30 -8.18 -10.73
C SER A 143 -28.10 -7.39 -11.25
N CYS A 144 -26.88 -7.66 -10.75
CA CYS A 144 -25.68 -6.90 -11.10
C CYS A 144 -25.31 -6.95 -12.57
N THR A 145 -24.94 -5.81 -13.10
CA THR A 145 -24.40 -5.62 -14.46
C THR A 145 -22.89 -5.90 -14.51
N ASP A 146 -22.33 -5.94 -15.72
CA ASP A 146 -20.89 -6.09 -15.94
C ASP A 146 -20.15 -4.74 -16.06
N SER A 147 -20.78 -3.64 -15.62
CA SER A 147 -20.16 -2.32 -15.57
C SER A 147 -19.67 -2.01 -14.16
N PRO A 148 -18.37 -1.78 -13.93
CA PRO A 148 -17.84 -1.45 -12.61
C PRO A 148 -18.50 -0.20 -11.99
N ALA A 149 -18.70 0.83 -12.80
CA ALA A 149 -19.35 2.07 -12.37
C ALA A 149 -20.81 1.84 -11.95
N GLN A 150 -21.57 1.11 -12.77
CA GLN A 150 -22.96 0.80 -12.47
C GLN A 150 -23.10 -0.07 -11.20
N LEU A 151 -22.19 -1.04 -11.00
CA LEU A 151 -22.17 -1.88 -9.79
C LEU A 151 -22.06 -1.04 -8.51
N ILE A 152 -21.17 -0.05 -8.49
CA ILE A 152 -21.00 0.83 -7.33
C ILE A 152 -22.22 1.76 -7.18
N ASP A 153 -22.76 2.28 -8.27
CA ASP A 153 -23.93 3.15 -8.21
C ASP A 153 -25.15 2.42 -7.66
N ASP A 154 -25.45 1.24 -8.19
CA ASP A 154 -26.57 0.38 -7.75
C ASP A 154 -26.38 -0.03 -6.28
N PHE A 155 -25.16 -0.39 -5.88
CA PHE A 155 -24.82 -0.69 -4.49
C PHE A 155 -25.10 0.52 -3.58
N CYS A 156 -24.61 1.69 -3.94
CA CYS A 156 -24.80 2.90 -3.15
C CYS A 156 -26.30 3.31 -3.07
N HIS A 157 -27.03 3.16 -4.16
CA HIS A 157 -28.45 3.44 -4.18
C HIS A 157 -29.25 2.48 -3.30
N ARG A 158 -29.04 1.17 -3.49
CA ARG A 158 -29.83 0.13 -2.82
C ARG A 158 -29.61 0.10 -1.31
N PHE A 159 -28.35 0.25 -0.89
CA PHE A 159 -28.00 0.06 0.52
C PHE A 159 -27.77 1.36 1.30
N SER A 160 -28.00 2.55 0.70
CA SER A 160 -27.77 3.83 1.35
C SER A 160 -28.53 4.01 2.67
N THR A 161 -29.75 3.50 2.76
CA THR A 161 -30.59 3.59 3.96
C THR A 161 -30.08 2.67 5.07
N VAL A 162 -29.73 1.43 4.72
CA VAL A 162 -29.24 0.41 5.67
C VAL A 162 -27.87 0.78 6.20
N LEU A 163 -26.94 1.17 5.32
CA LEU A 163 -25.58 1.50 5.68
C LEU A 163 -25.40 2.93 6.24
N SER A 164 -26.31 3.83 5.91
CA SER A 164 -26.52 5.15 6.56
C SER A 164 -25.25 5.95 6.85
N LYS A 165 -24.42 6.24 5.83
CA LYS A 165 -23.14 7.00 5.97
C LYS A 165 -22.12 6.38 6.95
N ARG A 166 -22.15 5.08 7.11
CA ARG A 166 -21.23 4.37 8.00
C ARG A 166 -20.26 3.46 7.25
N VAL A 167 -20.08 3.66 5.95
CA VAL A 167 -19.09 2.89 5.17
C VAL A 167 -17.76 3.61 5.16
N PHE A 168 -16.71 2.88 5.54
CA PHE A 168 -15.32 3.26 5.29
C PHE A 168 -14.83 2.47 4.06
N LEU A 169 -14.58 3.18 2.98
CA LEU A 169 -14.05 2.59 1.75
C LEU A 169 -12.52 2.58 1.79
N LEU A 170 -11.94 1.41 1.73
CA LEU A 170 -10.50 1.19 1.56
C LEU A 170 -10.24 0.72 0.12
N VAL A 171 -9.35 1.40 -0.60
CA VAL A 171 -8.96 1.02 -1.98
C VAL A 171 -7.46 0.75 -2.01
N ASP A 172 -7.09 -0.51 -2.27
CA ASP A 172 -5.69 -0.92 -2.45
C ASP A 172 -5.34 -1.04 -3.93
N GLU A 173 -4.09 -0.70 -4.25
CA GLU A 173 -3.51 -0.77 -5.60
C GLU A 173 -4.37 -0.09 -6.68
N TYR A 174 -4.91 1.10 -6.36
CA TYR A 174 -5.82 1.86 -7.23
C TYR A 174 -5.27 2.11 -8.63
N ASP A 175 -3.95 2.11 -8.79
CA ASP A 175 -3.21 2.39 -10.03
C ASP A 175 -2.84 1.13 -10.82
N GLN A 176 -3.16 -0.06 -10.34
CA GLN A 176 -2.78 -1.33 -10.98
C GLN A 176 -3.30 -1.44 -12.42
N PHE A 177 -4.53 -0.99 -12.67
CA PHE A 177 -5.10 -1.02 -14.02
C PHE A 177 -4.42 -0.05 -14.98
N ALA A 178 -4.09 1.16 -14.51
CA ALA A 178 -3.35 2.12 -15.32
C ALA A 178 -1.96 1.57 -15.66
N ASN A 179 -1.30 0.92 -14.70
CA ASN A 179 -0.02 0.26 -14.92
C ASN A 179 -0.12 -0.92 -15.90
N ALA A 180 -1.20 -1.72 -15.82
CA ALA A 180 -1.46 -2.80 -16.76
C ALA A 180 -1.66 -2.29 -18.19
N ILE A 181 -2.46 -1.23 -18.38
CA ILE A 181 -2.68 -0.56 -19.68
C ILE A 181 -1.36 -0.04 -20.24
N LEU A 182 -0.51 0.57 -19.42
CA LEU A 182 0.79 1.06 -19.86
C LEU A 182 1.72 -0.07 -20.31
N SER A 183 1.79 -1.16 -19.56
CA SER A 183 2.66 -2.29 -19.91
C SER A 183 2.23 -2.98 -21.20
N THR A 184 0.93 -3.03 -21.50
CA THR A 184 0.42 -3.58 -22.77
C THR A 184 0.65 -2.65 -23.96
N ASN A 185 0.62 -1.33 -23.75
CA ASN A 185 0.86 -0.35 -24.84
C ASN A 185 2.31 -0.37 -25.34
N PHE A 186 3.27 -0.80 -24.51
CA PHE A 186 4.67 -0.96 -24.95
C PHE A 186 4.90 -2.23 -25.77
N GLN A 187 3.99 -3.21 -25.73
CA GLN A 187 4.17 -4.51 -26.40
C GLN A 187 3.16 -4.78 -27.55
N ALA A 188 2.07 -4.04 -27.62
CA ALA A 188 0.95 -4.33 -28.55
C ALA A 188 0.79 -3.29 -29.65
N SER A 189 0.27 -3.76 -30.79
CA SER A 189 -0.28 -2.89 -31.85
C SER A 189 -1.36 -1.96 -31.30
N PRO A 190 -1.48 -0.73 -31.86
CA PRO A 190 -2.42 0.30 -31.36
C PRO A 190 -3.91 -0.08 -31.30
N ARG A 191 -4.27 -1.25 -31.79
CA ARG A 191 -5.67 -1.71 -31.92
C ARG A 191 -6.27 -2.38 -30.67
N ASN A 192 -5.45 -2.70 -29.64
CA ASN A 192 -5.88 -3.44 -28.44
C ASN A 192 -5.70 -2.65 -27.15
N ILE A 193 -5.67 -1.32 -27.21
CA ILE A 193 -5.55 -0.48 -26.03
C ILE A 193 -6.90 -0.44 -25.34
N ALA A 194 -7.01 -1.03 -24.14
CA ALA A 194 -8.18 -0.84 -23.31
C ALA A 194 -8.32 0.65 -22.97
N ASP A 195 -9.46 1.24 -23.29
CA ASP A 195 -9.73 2.64 -23.00
C ASP A 195 -9.85 2.84 -21.48
N PRO A 196 -9.02 3.66 -20.84
CA PRO A 196 -9.06 3.91 -19.40
C PRO A 196 -10.33 4.68 -18.95
N VAL A 197 -11.21 5.07 -19.84
CA VAL A 197 -12.44 5.82 -19.57
C VAL A 197 -13.33 5.10 -18.54
N PHE A 198 -13.36 3.76 -18.52
CA PHE A 198 -14.15 3.02 -17.53
C PHE A 198 -13.68 3.26 -16.08
N LEU A 199 -12.37 3.42 -15.85
CA LEU A 199 -11.82 3.76 -14.53
C LEU A 199 -12.24 5.17 -14.10
N LYS A 200 -12.20 6.11 -15.05
CA LYS A 200 -12.66 7.48 -14.79
C LYS A 200 -14.13 7.48 -14.36
N HIS A 201 -14.98 6.74 -15.06
CA HIS A 201 -16.40 6.61 -14.71
C HIS A 201 -16.57 5.94 -13.33
N PHE A 202 -15.83 4.87 -13.06
CA PHE A 202 -15.86 4.18 -11.77
C PHE A 202 -15.56 5.12 -10.61
N TYR A 203 -14.48 5.90 -10.68
CA TYR A 203 -14.12 6.83 -9.62
C TYR A 203 -15.07 8.04 -9.55
N ALA A 204 -15.60 8.51 -10.68
CA ALA A 204 -16.60 9.56 -10.70
C ALA A 204 -17.89 9.15 -9.96
N VAL A 205 -18.31 7.90 -10.09
CA VAL A 205 -19.46 7.35 -9.37
C VAL A 205 -19.18 7.23 -7.87
N ILE A 206 -17.99 6.78 -7.46
CA ILE A 206 -17.57 6.79 -6.05
C ILE A 206 -17.65 8.22 -5.49
N GLN A 207 -17.16 9.21 -6.23
CA GLN A 207 -17.24 10.62 -5.85
C GLN A 207 -18.68 11.12 -5.71
N ALA A 208 -19.53 10.83 -6.67
CA ALA A 208 -20.93 11.24 -6.65
C ALA A 208 -21.70 10.67 -5.45
N ASN A 209 -21.35 9.48 -5.01
CA ASN A 209 -21.96 8.79 -3.88
C ASN A 209 -21.24 8.99 -2.52
N ALA A 210 -20.10 9.68 -2.52
CA ALA A 210 -19.26 9.83 -1.33
C ALA A 210 -20.03 10.42 -0.13
N SER A 211 -20.78 11.50 -0.33
CA SER A 211 -21.58 12.13 0.74
C SER A 211 -22.80 11.30 1.16
N ARG A 212 -23.22 10.33 0.36
CA ARG A 212 -24.41 9.52 0.60
C ARG A 212 -24.14 8.33 1.51
N ILE A 213 -23.07 7.56 1.23
CA ILE A 213 -22.81 6.26 1.86
C ILE A 213 -21.44 6.21 2.54
N PHE A 214 -20.40 6.83 1.95
CA PHE A 214 -19.04 6.77 2.46
C PHE A 214 -18.79 7.88 3.50
N ARG A 215 -18.46 7.48 4.72
CA ARG A 215 -18.02 8.41 5.77
C ARG A 215 -16.56 8.78 5.62
N ARG A 216 -15.75 7.78 5.25
CA ARG A 216 -14.31 7.92 5.01
C ARG A 216 -13.92 7.14 3.76
N ILE A 217 -12.90 7.62 3.06
CA ILE A 217 -12.27 6.92 1.95
C ILE A 217 -10.76 7.00 2.15
N TYR A 218 -10.09 5.86 2.10
CA TYR A 218 -8.64 5.79 2.09
C TYR A 218 -8.17 5.00 0.86
N ILE A 219 -7.31 5.62 0.07
CA ILE A 219 -6.82 5.06 -1.19
C ILE A 219 -5.31 4.93 -1.11
N THR A 220 -4.78 3.81 -1.57
CA THR A 220 -3.35 3.61 -1.70
C THR A 220 -2.96 2.93 -3.01
N GLY A 221 -1.70 3.16 -3.43
CA GLY A 221 -1.11 2.61 -4.63
C GLY A 221 0.37 2.96 -4.72
N VAL A 222 0.93 2.81 -5.91
CA VAL A 222 2.37 2.95 -6.16
C VAL A 222 2.69 4.24 -6.93
N THR A 223 1.89 4.57 -7.95
CA THR A 223 2.21 5.65 -8.88
C THR A 223 1.12 6.72 -8.92
N PRO A 224 1.49 7.99 -9.11
CA PRO A 224 0.52 9.07 -9.31
C PRO A 224 -0.09 9.10 -10.71
N MET A 225 0.21 8.13 -11.57
CA MET A 225 -0.14 8.14 -12.99
C MET A 225 -1.64 8.18 -13.24
N SER A 226 -2.39 7.43 -12.43
CA SER A 226 -3.83 7.41 -12.50
C SER A 226 -4.49 8.72 -12.05
N LEU A 227 -3.78 9.57 -11.29
CA LEU A 227 -4.30 10.88 -10.90
C LEU A 227 -4.58 11.77 -12.11
N GLY A 228 -3.79 11.69 -13.19
CA GLY A 228 -4.05 12.41 -14.44
C GLY A 228 -5.31 11.93 -15.15
N LEU A 229 -5.57 10.62 -15.16
CA LEU A 229 -6.80 10.01 -15.67
C LEU A 229 -7.98 10.25 -14.72
N MET A 230 -7.70 10.30 -13.41
CA MET A 230 -8.69 10.48 -12.35
C MET A 230 -8.95 11.96 -12.02
N ALA A 231 -8.02 12.88 -12.34
CA ALA A 231 -8.12 14.28 -11.95
C ALA A 231 -9.41 14.98 -12.40
N SER A 232 -10.05 14.47 -13.45
CA SER A 232 -11.37 14.90 -13.88
C SER A 232 -12.53 14.05 -13.33
N GLY A 233 -12.24 12.92 -12.66
CA GLY A 233 -13.24 11.99 -12.16
C GLY A 233 -13.17 11.74 -10.64
N PHE A 234 -12.05 12.05 -9.98
CA PHE A 234 -11.89 11.83 -8.56
C PHE A 234 -11.04 12.94 -7.91
N SER A 235 -11.59 14.15 -7.89
CA SER A 235 -10.94 15.29 -7.24
C SER A 235 -11.20 15.37 -5.74
N ILE A 236 -11.93 14.42 -5.18
CA ILE A 236 -12.39 14.47 -3.79
C ILE A 236 -11.31 14.05 -2.79
N ALA A 237 -10.40 13.14 -3.17
CA ALA A 237 -9.36 12.66 -2.26
C ALA A 237 -8.18 13.64 -2.19
N THR A 238 -7.85 14.05 -0.98
CA THR A 238 -6.65 14.84 -0.72
C THR A 238 -5.43 13.95 -0.71
N ASN A 239 -4.43 14.30 -1.50
CA ASN A 239 -3.16 13.56 -1.57
C ASN A 239 -2.22 14.00 -0.44
N TYR A 240 -2.01 13.10 0.51
CA TYR A 240 -1.09 13.28 1.65
C TYR A 240 0.28 12.61 1.45
N SER A 241 0.60 12.12 0.26
CA SER A 241 1.83 11.36 0.01
C SER A 241 3.12 12.10 0.38
N THR A 242 3.14 13.43 0.23
CA THR A 242 4.30 14.27 0.58
C THR A 242 4.09 15.08 1.86
N ASN A 243 3.03 14.82 2.61
CA ASN A 243 2.77 15.51 3.87
C ASN A 243 3.75 15.01 4.96
N PRO A 244 4.39 15.92 5.72
CA PRO A 244 5.39 15.55 6.75
C PRO A 244 4.89 14.57 7.80
N ASP A 245 3.63 14.62 8.20
CA ASP A 245 3.07 13.73 9.22
C ASP A 245 2.98 12.27 8.77
N PHE A 246 3.06 12.02 7.45
CA PHE A 246 3.10 10.70 6.85
C PHE A 246 4.47 10.32 6.29
N ALA A 247 5.52 11.10 6.59
CA ALA A 247 6.86 10.82 6.09
C ALA A 247 7.40 9.45 6.58
N GLU A 248 7.10 9.09 7.82
CA GLU A 248 7.51 7.85 8.48
C GLU A 248 6.36 6.81 8.58
N ALA A 249 5.24 7.06 7.89
CA ALA A 249 4.07 6.20 7.95
C ALA A 249 4.33 4.80 7.38
N PHE A 250 5.21 4.71 6.40
CA PHE A 250 5.56 3.50 5.68
C PHE A 250 7.08 3.36 5.61
N GLY A 251 7.56 2.13 5.56
CA GLY A 251 8.97 1.85 5.81
C GLY A 251 9.25 1.73 7.31
N PHE A 252 10.47 1.37 7.68
CA PHE A 252 10.89 1.35 9.08
C PHE A 252 11.75 2.57 9.40
N THR A 253 11.54 3.15 10.56
CA THR A 253 12.45 4.12 11.15
C THR A 253 13.65 3.41 11.79
N ASP A 254 14.71 4.17 12.15
CA ASP A 254 15.88 3.64 12.85
C ASP A 254 15.46 2.90 14.14
N ASP A 255 14.53 3.47 14.90
CA ASP A 255 14.10 2.92 16.20
C ASP A 255 13.24 1.66 15.99
N GLU A 256 12.32 1.68 15.02
CA GLU A 256 11.49 0.52 14.68
C GLU A 256 12.33 -0.66 14.21
N LEU A 257 13.35 -0.42 13.38
CA LEU A 257 14.22 -1.50 12.91
C LEU A 257 15.07 -2.08 14.05
N ARG A 258 15.59 -1.26 14.97
CA ARG A 258 16.32 -1.77 16.16
C ARG A 258 15.44 -2.68 17.02
N LEU A 259 14.17 -2.27 17.23
CA LEU A 259 13.22 -3.09 17.97
C LEU A 259 12.92 -4.42 17.24
N LEU A 260 12.74 -4.38 15.92
CA LEU A 260 12.52 -5.60 15.12
C LEU A 260 13.71 -6.56 15.19
N ILE A 261 14.96 -6.05 15.12
CA ILE A 261 16.16 -6.87 15.29
C ILE A 261 16.17 -7.50 16.68
N GLN A 262 15.92 -6.70 17.72
CA GLN A 262 15.88 -7.17 19.10
C GLN A 262 14.80 -8.25 19.30
N ASP A 263 13.63 -8.10 18.68
CA ASP A 263 12.51 -9.02 18.83
C ASP A 263 12.70 -10.34 18.06
N THR A 264 13.41 -10.30 16.95
CA THR A 264 13.46 -11.44 16.00
C THR A 264 14.78 -12.21 16.02
N ILE A 265 15.92 -11.56 16.29
CA ILE A 265 17.25 -12.16 16.16
C ILE A 265 17.88 -12.40 17.52
N ASP A 266 18.44 -13.59 17.68
CA ASP A 266 19.35 -13.90 18.80
C ASP A 266 20.79 -13.56 18.35
N CYS A 267 21.15 -12.29 18.49
CA CYS A 267 22.45 -11.78 18.01
C CYS A 267 23.64 -12.47 18.68
N ALA A 268 23.50 -12.91 19.94
CA ALA A 268 24.58 -13.59 20.66
C ALA A 268 24.94 -14.94 20.00
N ALA A 269 23.96 -15.61 19.41
CA ALA A 269 24.19 -16.88 18.69
C ALA A 269 25.05 -16.72 17.43
N PHE A 270 25.24 -15.47 16.94
CA PHE A 270 26.06 -15.12 15.76
C PHE A 270 27.38 -14.45 16.14
N GLY A 271 27.62 -14.19 17.43
CA GLY A 271 28.74 -13.36 17.85
C GLY A 271 28.61 -11.88 17.45
N GLU A 272 27.36 -11.43 17.21
CA GLU A 272 27.01 -10.10 16.72
C GLU A 272 26.25 -9.31 17.78
N THR A 273 26.15 -8.00 17.57
CA THR A 273 25.30 -7.11 18.37
C THR A 273 24.10 -6.64 17.56
N ASN A 274 23.03 -6.22 18.21
CA ASN A 274 21.90 -5.58 17.55
C ASN A 274 22.36 -4.37 16.71
N GLU A 275 23.32 -3.61 17.22
CA GLU A 275 23.80 -2.41 16.54
C GLU A 275 24.68 -2.74 15.31
N SER A 276 25.49 -3.81 15.33
CA SER A 276 26.26 -4.20 14.15
C SER A 276 25.35 -4.63 12.98
N ILE A 277 24.30 -5.40 13.28
CA ILE A 277 23.29 -5.79 12.30
C ILE A 277 22.53 -4.55 11.77
N PHE A 278 22.10 -3.66 12.68
CA PHE A 278 21.43 -2.42 12.32
C PHE A 278 22.25 -1.56 11.37
N LEU A 279 23.54 -1.33 11.67
CA LEU A 279 24.41 -0.49 10.84
C LEU A 279 24.59 -1.05 9.43
N ARG A 280 24.74 -2.37 9.29
CA ARG A 280 24.78 -3.01 7.95
C ARG A 280 23.46 -2.85 7.19
N MET A 281 22.33 -3.09 7.84
CA MET A 281 21.03 -2.89 7.21
C MET A 281 20.81 -1.43 6.84
N LYS A 282 21.34 -0.49 7.62
CA LYS A 282 21.26 0.94 7.34
C LYS A 282 22.03 1.31 6.08
N GLU A 283 23.20 0.76 5.88
CA GLU A 283 23.99 0.95 4.66
C GLU A 283 23.27 0.38 3.42
N LEU A 284 22.63 -0.79 3.55
CA LEU A 284 22.04 -1.51 2.44
C LEU A 284 20.65 -0.99 2.05
N TYR A 285 19.78 -0.67 3.01
CA TYR A 285 18.33 -0.55 2.79
C TYR A 285 17.71 0.75 3.26
N ASN A 286 18.49 1.69 3.82
CA ASN A 286 18.01 3.02 4.19
C ASN A 286 18.11 4.00 3.00
N GLY A 287 17.45 5.14 3.11
CA GLY A 287 17.61 6.26 2.18
C GLY A 287 16.33 6.81 1.59
N TYR A 288 15.19 6.18 1.83
CA TYR A 288 13.91 6.66 1.30
C TYR A 288 13.40 7.86 2.08
N ARG A 289 13.06 8.94 1.35
CA ARG A 289 12.45 10.16 1.90
C ARG A 289 11.22 10.50 1.11
N PHE A 290 10.08 10.61 1.77
CA PHE A 290 8.78 10.83 1.12
C PHE A 290 8.28 12.28 1.20
N THR A 291 9.04 13.16 1.79
CA THR A 291 8.78 14.59 1.82
C THR A 291 10.09 15.34 1.61
N PRO A 292 10.06 16.49 0.91
CA PRO A 292 11.26 17.28 0.66
C PRO A 292 12.01 17.69 1.95
N ASN A 293 11.25 17.89 3.03
CA ASN A 293 11.76 18.34 4.32
C ASN A 293 11.82 17.20 5.36
N ALA A 294 11.91 15.94 4.91
CA ALA A 294 12.06 14.83 5.86
C ALA A 294 13.39 14.93 6.62
N ASN A 295 13.31 15.05 7.93
CA ASN A 295 14.49 15.07 8.80
C ASN A 295 15.18 13.70 8.87
N ARG A 296 14.44 12.62 8.59
CA ARG A 296 14.89 11.23 8.65
C ARG A 296 14.51 10.50 7.38
N SER A 297 15.30 9.51 7.02
CA SER A 297 14.97 8.53 6.00
C SER A 297 14.38 7.28 6.64
N VAL A 298 13.67 6.48 5.85
CA VAL A 298 13.13 5.19 6.25
C VAL A 298 13.74 4.07 5.42
N PHE A 299 13.67 2.86 5.95
CA PHE A 299 14.15 1.63 5.31
C PHE A 299 13.05 1.02 4.43
N ASP A 300 13.48 0.30 3.39
CA ASP A 300 12.61 -0.61 2.68
C ASP A 300 12.14 -1.75 3.59
N THR A 301 10.83 -1.88 3.75
CA THR A 301 10.23 -2.86 4.68
C THR A 301 10.52 -4.29 4.26
N SER A 302 10.33 -4.61 2.98
CA SER A 302 10.48 -5.98 2.48
C SER A 302 11.91 -6.46 2.57
N MET A 303 12.85 -5.61 2.13
CA MET A 303 14.29 -5.94 2.16
C MET A 303 14.77 -6.18 3.60
N CYS A 304 14.32 -5.35 4.54
CA CYS A 304 14.65 -5.54 5.95
C CYS A 304 14.07 -6.86 6.51
N LEU A 305 12.82 -7.17 6.20
CA LEU A 305 12.19 -8.39 6.68
C LEU A 305 12.84 -9.65 6.08
N GLU A 306 13.17 -9.63 4.78
CA GLU A 306 13.90 -10.74 4.14
C GLU A 306 15.30 -10.94 4.74
N TYR A 307 16.03 -9.86 4.99
CA TYR A 307 17.33 -9.94 5.66
C TYR A 307 17.22 -10.58 7.04
N LEU A 308 16.25 -10.13 7.86
CA LEU A 308 16.02 -10.70 9.20
C LEU A 308 15.56 -12.17 9.13
N ARG A 309 14.70 -12.52 8.16
CA ARG A 309 14.31 -13.92 7.92
C ARG A 309 15.53 -14.77 7.61
N PHE A 310 16.37 -14.31 6.71
CA PHE A 310 17.57 -15.01 6.28
C PHE A 310 18.53 -15.26 7.46
N LEU A 311 18.84 -14.21 8.24
CA LEU A 311 19.64 -14.36 9.46
C LEU A 311 19.07 -15.40 10.42
N ARG A 312 17.74 -15.40 10.59
CA ARG A 312 17.06 -16.29 11.53
C ARG A 312 17.08 -17.76 11.09
N GLU A 313 16.84 -18.02 9.80
CA GLU A 313 16.68 -19.35 9.22
C GLU A 313 18.02 -19.97 8.86
N GLU A 314 18.84 -19.24 8.13
CA GLU A 314 20.12 -19.73 7.62
C GLU A 314 21.28 -19.55 8.62
N LYS A 315 21.08 -18.75 9.66
CA LYS A 315 22.07 -18.45 10.70
C LYS A 315 23.39 -17.91 10.14
N ARG A 316 23.34 -17.18 9.06
CA ARG A 316 24.44 -16.44 8.42
C ARG A 316 23.91 -15.19 7.74
N GLU A 317 24.78 -14.29 7.36
CA GLU A 317 24.42 -13.12 6.57
C GLU A 317 24.11 -13.49 5.11
N PRO A 318 23.11 -12.84 4.48
CA PRO A 318 22.87 -12.95 3.05
C PRO A 318 24.04 -12.33 2.27
N GLN A 319 24.34 -12.89 1.09
CA GLN A 319 25.45 -12.45 0.24
C GLN A 319 25.03 -12.33 -1.23
N GLY A 320 25.62 -11.38 -1.96
CA GLY A 320 25.37 -11.21 -3.39
C GLY A 320 23.89 -11.01 -3.73
N SER A 321 23.32 -11.89 -4.53
CA SER A 321 21.90 -11.81 -4.93
C SER A 321 20.91 -12.06 -3.80
N GLU A 322 21.32 -12.67 -2.70
CA GLU A 322 20.48 -12.89 -1.51
C GLU A 322 20.17 -11.59 -0.76
N LEU A 323 20.96 -10.53 -0.98
CA LEU A 323 20.72 -9.19 -0.44
C LEU A 323 19.48 -8.52 -1.04
N PHE A 324 18.97 -9.06 -2.13
CA PHE A 324 17.83 -8.50 -2.83
C PHE A 324 16.66 -9.49 -2.86
N ASP A 325 15.49 -9.06 -2.51
CA ASP A 325 14.28 -9.83 -2.73
C ASP A 325 14.07 -9.98 -4.25
N SER A 326 14.10 -11.21 -4.74
CA SER A 326 13.95 -11.53 -6.17
C SER A 326 12.62 -11.07 -6.76
N SER A 327 11.62 -10.84 -5.91
CA SER A 327 10.31 -10.33 -6.30
C SER A 327 10.27 -8.78 -6.35
N VAL A 328 11.31 -8.11 -5.85
CA VAL A 328 11.66 -6.71 -6.16
C VAL A 328 12.47 -6.65 -7.45
N ALA A 329 12.91 -7.80 -7.96
CA ALA A 329 13.52 -7.87 -9.29
C ALA A 329 12.59 -7.15 -10.26
N VAL A 330 13.02 -6.00 -10.63
CA VAL A 330 12.37 -4.97 -11.40
C VAL A 330 11.66 -5.64 -12.57
N ASP A 331 10.43 -5.26 -12.78
CA ASP A 331 9.76 -5.52 -14.05
C ASP A 331 10.61 -4.85 -15.15
N LEU A 332 11.58 -5.59 -15.65
CA LEU A 332 12.53 -5.13 -16.67
C LEU A 332 11.79 -4.59 -17.89
N SER A 333 10.56 -5.03 -18.13
CA SER A 333 9.69 -4.53 -19.19
C SER A 333 9.30 -3.07 -18.97
N LYS A 334 9.07 -2.66 -17.73
CA LYS A 334 8.76 -1.25 -17.38
C LYS A 334 9.99 -0.36 -17.52
N ILE A 335 11.14 -0.82 -17.04
CA ILE A 335 12.39 -0.07 -17.24
C ILE A 335 12.68 0.04 -18.74
N HIS A 336 12.59 -1.05 -19.49
CA HIS A 336 12.77 -1.02 -20.93
C HIS A 336 11.78 -0.07 -21.61
N GLY A 337 10.52 -0.06 -21.19
CA GLY A 337 9.51 0.87 -21.66
C GLY A 337 9.90 2.35 -21.39
N ILE A 338 10.29 2.68 -20.16
CA ILE A 338 10.73 4.03 -19.79
C ILE A 338 11.99 4.41 -20.59
N LEU A 339 12.97 3.52 -20.67
CA LEU A 339 14.23 3.77 -21.40
C LEU A 339 14.03 3.92 -22.91
N SER A 340 13.06 3.23 -23.50
CA SER A 340 12.79 3.28 -24.95
C SER A 340 11.91 4.47 -25.36
N THR A 341 11.14 5.05 -24.45
CA THR A 341 10.26 6.22 -24.72
C THR A 341 10.90 7.55 -24.34
N GLY A 342 11.95 7.55 -23.52
CA GLY A 342 12.70 8.73 -23.13
C GLY A 342 13.57 9.33 -24.26
N ASP A 343 13.99 10.57 -24.08
CA ASP A 343 15.04 11.13 -24.91
C ASP A 343 16.34 10.32 -24.74
N PRO A 344 16.93 9.78 -25.83
CA PRO A 344 18.07 8.88 -25.71
C PRO A 344 19.30 9.46 -24.99
N GLU A 345 19.53 10.77 -25.11
CA GLU A 345 20.67 11.44 -24.47
C GLU A 345 20.40 11.62 -22.96
N PHE A 346 19.18 12.01 -22.63
CA PHE A 346 18.72 12.10 -21.24
C PHE A 346 18.78 10.73 -20.55
N VAL A 347 18.24 9.68 -21.17
CA VAL A 347 18.26 8.32 -20.64
C VAL A 347 19.68 7.84 -20.39
N ARG A 348 20.60 8.02 -21.35
CA ARG A 348 22.02 7.67 -21.17
C ARG A 348 22.65 8.41 -19.99
N THR A 349 22.34 9.68 -19.83
CA THR A 349 22.86 10.51 -18.74
C THR A 349 22.35 10.01 -17.39
N VAL A 350 21.04 9.74 -17.26
CA VAL A 350 20.43 9.22 -16.02
C VAL A 350 21.02 7.86 -15.66
N VAL A 351 21.06 6.91 -16.60
CA VAL A 351 21.62 5.57 -16.36
C VAL A 351 23.11 5.65 -16.00
N SER A 352 23.90 6.45 -16.72
CA SER A 352 25.32 6.60 -16.42
C SER A 352 25.57 7.18 -15.02
N ARG A 353 24.77 8.15 -14.59
CA ARG A 353 24.87 8.73 -13.24
C ARG A 353 24.45 7.73 -12.17
N ALA A 354 23.34 7.00 -12.40
CA ALA A 354 22.85 5.96 -11.49
C ALA A 354 23.91 4.86 -11.27
N LEU A 355 24.52 4.36 -12.36
CA LEU A 355 25.58 3.35 -12.29
C LEU A 355 26.86 3.84 -11.57
N LYS A 356 27.09 5.14 -11.54
CA LYS A 356 28.22 5.78 -10.83
C LYS A 356 27.86 6.19 -9.40
N GLY A 357 26.66 5.91 -8.92
CA GLY A 357 26.18 6.36 -7.61
C GLY A 357 26.09 7.89 -7.48
N GLN A 358 25.95 8.59 -8.59
CA GLN A 358 25.88 10.06 -8.61
C GLN A 358 24.43 10.54 -8.44
N VAL A 359 24.28 11.73 -7.84
CA VAL A 359 22.98 12.39 -7.72
C VAL A 359 22.40 12.68 -9.11
N ILE A 360 21.16 12.25 -9.33
CA ILE A 360 20.39 12.57 -10.52
C ILE A 360 19.53 13.79 -10.17
N PRO A 361 19.81 14.99 -10.72
CA PRO A 361 19.02 16.17 -10.45
C PRO A 361 17.66 16.04 -11.16
N CYS A 362 16.57 16.09 -10.43
CA CYS A 362 15.22 16.25 -10.95
C CYS A 362 14.80 17.72 -10.83
N GLN A 363 14.27 18.33 -11.88
CA GLN A 363 13.74 19.69 -11.83
C GLN A 363 12.40 19.79 -11.11
N GLY A 364 11.82 18.68 -10.73
CA GLY A 364 10.56 18.55 -9.98
C GLY A 364 9.91 17.19 -10.26
N LEU A 365 9.05 16.77 -9.36
CA LEU A 365 8.18 15.63 -9.61
C LEU A 365 6.93 16.13 -10.31
N SER A 366 6.64 15.62 -11.50
CA SER A 366 5.34 15.88 -12.13
C SER A 366 4.24 15.33 -11.23
N LYS A 367 3.26 16.17 -10.88
CA LYS A 367 2.10 15.73 -10.10
C LYS A 367 1.14 14.85 -10.91
N THR A 368 1.34 14.78 -12.22
CA THR A 368 0.46 14.02 -13.13
C THR A 368 1.25 13.52 -14.34
N LEU A 369 1.22 12.21 -14.59
CA LEU A 369 1.68 11.64 -15.85
C LEU A 369 0.52 11.66 -16.85
N ASN A 370 0.68 12.41 -17.93
CA ASN A 370 -0.34 12.53 -18.97
C ASN A 370 -0.16 11.41 -20.01
N LEU A 371 -0.96 10.34 -19.91
CA LEU A 371 -0.91 9.20 -20.82
C LEU A 371 -1.35 9.50 -22.26
N ASN A 372 -2.05 10.65 -22.46
CA ASN A 372 -2.58 11.05 -23.77
C ASN A 372 -1.61 11.90 -24.61
N GLN A 373 -0.42 12.16 -24.13
CA GLN A 373 0.57 12.90 -24.91
C GLN A 373 1.62 11.94 -25.43
N ASN A 374 1.72 11.80 -26.77
CA ASN A 374 2.87 11.23 -27.50
C ASN A 374 4.18 12.04 -27.25
N LYS A 375 4.34 12.62 -26.07
CA LYS A 375 5.55 13.36 -25.70
C LYS A 375 6.52 12.39 -25.03
N ARG A 376 7.76 12.43 -25.49
CA ARG A 376 8.89 11.77 -24.84
C ARG A 376 8.97 12.25 -23.38
N PHE A 377 9.30 11.36 -22.46
CA PHE A 377 9.54 11.71 -21.07
C PHE A 377 10.60 12.79 -20.97
N SER A 378 10.34 13.80 -20.16
CA SER A 378 11.23 14.92 -19.90
C SER A 378 11.81 14.82 -18.48
N ASN A 379 12.73 15.75 -18.13
CA ASN A 379 13.30 15.85 -16.78
C ASN A 379 12.28 16.02 -15.65
N THR A 380 11.01 16.30 -15.98
CA THR A 380 9.92 16.45 -15.00
C THR A 380 9.10 15.19 -14.78
N ASP A 381 9.33 14.15 -15.59
CA ASP A 381 8.50 12.92 -15.61
C ASP A 381 9.22 11.71 -14.97
N VAL A 382 10.48 11.88 -14.49
CA VAL A 382 11.31 10.81 -13.88
C VAL A 382 11.44 11.00 -12.38
#